data_e7f9544eb62339635044b24ed89ecade
#
_entry.id   e7f9544eb62339635044b24ed89ecade
#
_cell.length_a   1.000
_cell.length_b   1.000
_cell.length_c   1.000
_cell.angle_alpha   90.00
_cell.angle_beta   90.00
_cell.angle_gamma   90.00
#
_symmetry.space_group_name_H-M   'P 1'
#
loop_
_entity.id
_entity.type
_entity.pdbx_description
1 polymer ?
#
loop_
_entity_poly.entity_id
_entity_poly.type
_entity_poly.pdbx_seq_one_letter_code
_entity_poly.pdbx_strand_id
1 'polypeptide(L)'
;MIPIAKECAFTIVAKNYIGLAKILGQSLCKYNSKTDFRIYVADEFKAKTATLPSEVIIAKDVLKELTEEQWTEMSFKYDLTEFCTAIKPFCFEHVFTDGYDKAYYFDPDIYIFSSIEPISKVLDTHSVTLTPQIAGIHPHYTGEHPEWAMNVNGIFNLGFCGIRNNEWGNRIIQWWKERLRDQAFADRSVGQFTDQKWMDWLPGFLGEQLYVQQSLGMNMAPWNYFERQLAKNVEGRLTVSFRTKDMPQRHDPLVFVHFAGYDYSQLKKGIVARKRIEDLKEYDDLALINDTYRDAIVAQADVFDAFIQQSYSYATYDNGVKITAFHRRLYHGLADKPAHPFETGANSFYQLICKKGMIVEDRIDHLSRRNLPDLDRKKHMLSYFYRILYRMMGYKRYVMFLKSLYFYCRPEMHTFLIKKY
;
A
#
# COMPACT_ATOMS: atom_id res chain seq x y z
N MET A 1 37.86 15.40 -0.71
CA MET A 1 37.02 14.20 -0.57
C MET A 1 35.59 14.66 -0.77
N ILE A 2 34.86 14.07 -1.71
CA ILE A 2 33.40 14.31 -1.84
C ILE A 2 32.77 13.73 -0.56
N PRO A 3 31.96 14.48 0.19
CA PRO A 3 31.31 13.93 1.39
C PRO A 3 30.45 12.72 0.96
N ILE A 4 30.53 11.64 1.76
CA ILE A 4 29.69 10.47 1.54
C ILE A 4 28.25 10.90 1.79
N ALA A 5 27.37 10.66 0.82
CA ALA A 5 25.95 10.97 0.94
C ALA A 5 25.32 10.27 2.14
N LYS A 6 24.57 11.00 2.94
CA LYS A 6 23.86 10.47 4.09
C LYS A 6 22.53 9.86 3.64
N GLU A 7 22.30 8.61 3.96
CA GLU A 7 21.17 7.84 3.41
C GLU A 7 20.25 7.30 4.50
N CYS A 8 18.95 7.35 4.27
CA CYS A 8 17.95 6.79 5.18
C CYS A 8 16.92 5.95 4.40
N ALA A 9 16.71 4.73 4.85
CA ALA A 9 15.58 3.93 4.45
C ALA A 9 14.48 4.01 5.52
N PHE A 10 13.22 3.93 5.11
CA PHE A 10 12.12 3.94 6.06
C PHE A 10 10.93 3.13 5.57
N THR A 11 10.08 2.77 6.52
CA THR A 11 8.77 2.16 6.29
C THR A 11 7.69 2.87 7.10
N ILE A 12 6.42 2.66 6.71
CA ILE A 12 5.26 3.25 7.40
C ILE A 12 4.30 2.13 7.76
N VAL A 13 3.94 2.03 9.04
CA VAL A 13 3.12 0.94 9.56
C VAL A 13 2.11 1.41 10.61
N ALA A 14 1.05 0.61 10.83
CA ALA A 14 0.35 0.66 12.11
C ALA A 14 1.12 -0.13 13.18
N LYS A 15 0.84 0.11 14.45
CA LYS A 15 1.58 -0.50 15.57
C LYS A 15 1.63 -2.02 15.55
N ASN A 16 0.60 -2.69 15.02
CA ASN A 16 0.58 -4.16 14.90
C ASN A 16 1.56 -4.71 13.85
N TYR A 17 2.15 -3.87 12.99
CA TYR A 17 3.13 -4.25 11.97
C TYR A 17 4.57 -3.85 12.32
N ILE A 18 4.83 -3.30 13.51
CA ILE A 18 6.19 -2.93 13.96
C ILE A 18 7.13 -4.15 13.92
N GLY A 19 6.66 -5.32 14.33
CA GLY A 19 7.47 -6.56 14.27
C GLY A 19 7.92 -6.89 12.85
N LEU A 20 7.03 -6.73 11.87
CA LEU A 20 7.36 -6.96 10.46
C LEU A 20 8.35 -5.90 9.93
N ALA A 21 8.13 -4.62 10.26
CA ALA A 21 9.03 -3.53 9.91
C ALA A 21 10.45 -3.73 10.47
N LYS A 22 10.58 -4.32 11.66
CA LYS A 22 11.90 -4.67 12.25
C LYS A 22 12.61 -5.75 11.45
N ILE A 23 11.91 -6.74 10.92
CA ILE A 23 12.49 -7.77 10.05
C ILE A 23 13.03 -7.16 8.77
N LEU A 24 12.29 -6.22 8.15
CA LEU A 24 12.79 -5.43 7.03
C LEU A 24 14.08 -4.68 7.41
N GLY A 25 14.07 -3.92 8.53
CA GLY A 25 15.24 -3.16 9.00
C GLY A 25 16.47 -4.04 9.24
N GLN A 26 16.28 -5.19 9.87
CA GLN A 26 17.38 -6.15 10.11
C GLN A 26 17.94 -6.70 8.78
N SER A 27 17.08 -7.04 7.82
CA SER A 27 17.53 -7.50 6.51
C SER A 27 18.28 -6.40 5.74
N LEU A 28 17.85 -5.14 5.86
CA LEU A 28 18.54 -3.98 5.27
C LEU A 28 19.92 -3.79 5.90
N CYS A 29 19.99 -3.68 7.22
CA CYS A 29 21.24 -3.40 7.96
C CYS A 29 22.30 -4.48 7.74
N LYS A 30 21.89 -5.72 7.49
CA LYS A 30 22.81 -6.84 7.19
C LYS A 30 23.72 -6.54 6.00
N TYR A 31 23.25 -5.85 4.99
CA TYR A 31 23.98 -5.58 3.76
C TYR A 31 24.32 -4.10 3.57
N ASN A 32 23.70 -3.20 4.35
CA ASN A 32 23.75 -1.75 4.15
C ASN A 32 23.96 -1.01 5.48
N SER A 33 25.08 -1.28 6.13
CA SER A 33 25.41 -0.75 7.48
C SER A 33 25.57 0.77 7.56
N LYS A 34 25.64 1.46 6.42
CA LYS A 34 25.74 2.93 6.33
C LYS A 34 24.42 3.62 6.08
N THR A 35 23.35 2.87 5.85
CA THR A 35 22.01 3.40 5.61
C THR A 35 21.23 3.33 6.91
N ASP A 36 20.81 4.46 7.43
CA ASP A 36 19.95 4.52 8.62
C ASP A 36 18.57 3.96 8.30
N PHE A 37 17.90 3.38 9.30
CA PHE A 37 16.56 2.82 9.12
C PHE A 37 15.57 3.41 10.12
N ARG A 38 14.36 3.77 9.64
CA ARG A 38 13.27 4.35 10.44
C ARG A 38 11.93 3.64 10.22
N ILE A 39 11.17 3.50 11.29
CA ILE A 39 9.81 2.95 11.26
C ILE A 39 8.85 4.07 11.68
N TYR A 40 8.13 4.65 10.71
CA TYR A 40 7.07 5.61 11.00
C TYR A 40 5.80 4.86 11.37
N VAL A 41 5.24 5.16 12.55
CA VAL A 41 3.99 4.57 13.01
C VAL A 41 2.86 5.55 12.78
N ALA A 42 1.96 5.21 11.83
CA ALA A 42 0.76 5.95 11.48
C ALA A 42 -0.40 5.60 12.42
N ASP A 43 -0.15 5.60 13.73
CA ASP A 43 -1.07 5.11 14.76
C ASP A 43 -0.77 5.81 16.09
N GLU A 44 -1.63 5.61 17.10
CA GLU A 44 -1.45 6.15 18.44
C GLU A 44 -1.26 5.04 19.47
N PHE A 45 -0.44 5.32 20.48
CA PHE A 45 -0.29 4.46 21.65
C PHE A 45 -1.07 5.05 22.82
N LYS A 46 -2.10 4.33 23.30
CA LYS A 46 -2.96 4.77 24.41
C LYS A 46 -2.25 4.88 25.77
N ALA A 47 -1.08 4.28 25.92
CA ALA A 47 -0.26 4.38 27.12
C ALA A 47 1.23 4.38 26.75
N LYS A 48 2.04 5.19 27.44
CA LYS A 48 3.52 5.19 27.34
C LYS A 48 4.16 3.93 27.97
N THR A 49 3.48 2.79 27.95
CA THR A 49 3.82 1.61 28.74
C THR A 49 4.73 0.60 28.08
N ALA A 50 5.00 0.71 26.78
CA ALA A 50 5.99 -0.13 26.12
C ALA A 50 7.21 0.74 25.72
N THR A 51 8.40 0.30 26.08
CA THR A 51 9.62 0.88 25.51
C THR A 51 9.64 0.57 24.03
N LEU A 52 9.38 1.59 23.21
CA LEU A 52 9.43 1.45 21.76
C LEU A 52 10.87 1.24 21.30
N PRO A 53 11.10 0.42 20.29
CA PRO A 53 12.41 0.32 19.64
C PRO A 53 12.91 1.70 19.18
N SER A 54 14.22 1.93 19.23
CA SER A 54 14.84 3.23 18.93
C SER A 54 14.61 3.72 17.50
N GLU A 55 14.37 2.81 16.56
CA GLU A 55 14.06 3.09 15.16
C GLU A 55 12.59 3.49 14.92
N VAL A 56 11.73 3.38 15.95
CA VAL A 56 10.29 3.70 15.86
C VAL A 56 10.06 5.20 16.12
N ILE A 57 9.36 5.82 15.19
CA ILE A 57 8.95 7.22 15.22
C ILE A 57 7.42 7.30 15.14
N ILE A 58 6.78 7.98 16.07
CA ILE A 58 5.34 8.25 15.99
C ILE A 58 5.14 9.34 14.93
N ALA A 59 4.51 9.00 13.82
CA ALA A 59 4.38 9.90 12.67
C ALA A 59 3.68 11.21 13.03
N LYS A 60 2.62 11.15 13.83
CA LYS A 60 1.88 12.34 14.34
C LYS A 60 2.78 13.32 15.09
N ASP A 61 3.78 12.80 15.83
CA ASP A 61 4.63 13.65 16.66
C ASP A 61 5.67 14.44 15.85
N VAL A 62 6.00 13.99 14.64
CA VAL A 62 7.09 14.56 13.83
C VAL A 62 6.62 15.22 12.54
N LEU A 63 5.50 14.80 11.95
CA LEU A 63 4.97 15.36 10.70
C LEU A 63 4.19 16.66 10.97
N LYS A 64 4.86 17.70 11.48
CA LYS A 64 4.27 18.95 11.97
C LYS A 64 3.63 19.82 10.89
N GLU A 65 3.85 19.53 9.63
CA GLU A 65 3.14 20.20 8.53
C GLU A 65 1.64 19.83 8.50
N LEU A 66 1.28 18.64 9.01
CA LEU A 66 -0.12 18.25 9.18
C LEU A 66 -0.64 18.81 10.50
N THR A 67 -1.62 19.71 10.44
CA THR A 67 -2.31 20.18 11.66
C THR A 67 -3.07 19.02 12.32
N GLU A 68 -3.47 19.19 13.58
CA GLU A 68 -4.26 18.19 14.31
C GLU A 68 -5.57 17.87 13.59
N GLU A 69 -6.22 18.89 13.01
CA GLU A 69 -7.46 18.72 12.24
C GLU A 69 -7.21 17.95 10.96
N GLN A 70 -6.14 18.26 10.23
CA GLN A 70 -5.77 17.56 8.99
C GLN A 70 -5.41 16.11 9.28
N TRP A 71 -4.64 15.83 10.35
CA TRP A 71 -4.33 14.47 10.78
C TRP A 71 -5.60 13.69 11.11
N THR A 72 -6.50 14.29 11.89
CA THR A 72 -7.77 13.69 12.30
C THR A 72 -8.67 13.41 11.09
N GLU A 73 -8.79 14.36 10.17
CA GLU A 73 -9.56 14.17 8.94
C GLU A 73 -8.97 13.04 8.08
N MET A 74 -7.65 13.06 7.84
CA MET A 74 -6.99 12.05 7.01
C MET A 74 -7.07 10.65 7.64
N SER A 75 -6.82 10.51 8.94
CA SER A 75 -6.89 9.22 9.65
C SER A 75 -8.31 8.66 9.72
N PHE A 76 -9.36 9.51 9.62
CA PHE A 76 -10.74 9.07 9.57
C PHE A 76 -11.20 8.71 8.15
N LYS A 77 -10.97 9.58 7.16
CA LYS A 77 -11.48 9.36 5.78
C LYS A 77 -10.77 8.22 5.04
N TYR A 78 -9.52 7.96 5.39
CA TYR A 78 -8.71 6.89 4.81
C TYR A 78 -8.77 5.62 5.67
N ASP A 79 -8.75 4.47 5.01
CA ASP A 79 -8.46 3.23 5.72
C ASP A 79 -6.97 3.16 6.10
N LEU A 80 -6.56 2.09 6.80
CA LEU A 80 -5.17 1.95 7.25
C LEU A 80 -4.17 2.04 6.08
N THR A 81 -4.42 1.32 4.99
CA THR A 81 -3.50 1.30 3.84
C THR A 81 -3.45 2.66 3.15
N GLU A 82 -4.61 3.25 2.90
CA GLU A 82 -4.73 4.58 2.31
C GLU A 82 -4.05 5.65 3.17
N PHE A 83 -4.19 5.57 4.49
CA PHE A 83 -3.58 6.54 5.40
C PHE A 83 -2.05 6.40 5.46
N CYS A 84 -1.53 5.18 5.60
CA CYS A 84 -0.08 4.94 5.57
C CYS A 84 0.53 5.44 4.25
N THR A 85 -0.14 5.20 3.11
CA THR A 85 0.34 5.68 1.82
C THR A 85 0.18 7.20 1.66
N ALA A 86 -0.88 7.79 2.24
CA ALA A 86 -1.12 9.23 2.17
C ALA A 86 -0.04 10.06 2.87
N ILE A 87 0.52 9.56 3.97
CA ILE A 87 1.56 10.28 4.71
C ILE A 87 2.99 10.02 4.19
N LYS A 88 3.17 9.14 3.20
CA LYS A 88 4.49 8.77 2.66
C LYS A 88 5.33 9.98 2.20
N PRO A 89 4.82 10.94 1.40
CA PRO A 89 5.61 12.10 0.99
C PRO A 89 5.97 13.02 2.17
N PHE A 90 5.16 13.08 3.21
CA PHE A 90 5.49 13.83 4.44
C PHE A 90 6.65 13.17 5.20
N CYS A 91 6.71 11.83 5.21
CA CYS A 91 7.84 11.09 5.79
C CYS A 91 9.13 11.32 5.00
N PHE A 92 9.08 11.37 3.66
CA PHE A 92 10.24 11.74 2.83
C PHE A 92 10.76 13.14 3.18
N GLU A 93 9.87 14.12 3.28
CA GLU A 93 10.24 15.48 3.65
C GLU A 93 10.87 15.54 5.05
N HIS A 94 10.30 14.83 6.03
CA HIS A 94 10.87 14.76 7.38
C HIS A 94 12.28 14.16 7.37
N VAL A 95 12.52 13.10 6.61
CA VAL A 95 13.87 12.51 6.43
C VAL A 95 14.83 13.55 5.85
N PHE A 96 14.41 14.33 4.86
CA PHE A 96 15.25 15.36 4.25
C PHE A 96 15.51 16.55 5.17
N THR A 97 14.53 16.93 5.99
CA THR A 97 14.68 17.97 7.03
C THR A 97 15.74 17.58 8.08
N ASP A 98 15.87 16.29 8.36
CA ASP A 98 16.91 15.73 9.24
C ASP A 98 18.31 15.63 8.59
N GLY A 99 18.46 16.16 7.36
CA GLY A 99 19.74 16.31 6.67
C GLY A 99 20.23 15.07 5.94
N TYR A 100 19.33 14.21 5.48
CA TYR A 100 19.66 13.11 4.57
C TYR A 100 19.65 13.57 3.11
N ASP A 101 20.59 13.04 2.32
CA ASP A 101 20.73 13.35 0.89
C ASP A 101 19.87 12.45 0.01
N LYS A 102 19.62 11.22 0.46
CA LYS A 102 18.83 10.20 -0.22
C LYS A 102 17.91 9.49 0.76
N ALA A 103 16.69 9.22 0.32
CA ALA A 103 15.71 8.49 1.10
C ALA A 103 15.07 7.35 0.27
N TYR A 104 14.84 6.22 0.95
CA TYR A 104 14.26 5.02 0.34
C TYR A 104 13.06 4.57 1.17
N TYR A 105 11.92 4.48 0.54
CA TYR A 105 10.76 3.82 1.14
C TYR A 105 10.72 2.35 0.75
N PHE A 106 10.42 1.50 1.72
CA PHE A 106 10.12 0.08 1.52
C PHE A 106 8.86 -0.30 2.28
N ASP A 107 7.94 -1.05 1.63
CA ASP A 107 6.81 -1.65 2.32
C ASP A 107 7.30 -2.62 3.40
N PRO A 108 6.58 -2.75 4.53
CA PRO A 108 7.05 -3.55 5.68
C PRO A 108 7.17 -5.05 5.39
N ASP A 109 6.55 -5.54 4.33
CA ASP A 109 6.62 -6.93 3.85
C ASP A 109 7.67 -7.15 2.77
N ILE A 110 8.64 -6.24 2.65
CA ILE A 110 9.85 -6.41 1.85
C ILE A 110 10.97 -7.01 2.70
N TYR A 111 11.78 -7.89 2.08
CA TYR A 111 13.00 -8.45 2.64
C TYR A 111 14.18 -8.19 1.70
N ILE A 112 15.29 -7.67 2.25
CA ILE A 112 16.50 -7.32 1.50
C ILE A 112 17.44 -8.52 1.46
N PHE A 113 17.91 -8.89 0.27
CA PHE A 113 18.80 -10.05 0.04
C PHE A 113 20.24 -9.66 -0.30
N SER A 114 20.45 -8.40 -0.72
CA SER A 114 21.81 -7.90 -1.00
C SER A 114 21.89 -6.38 -0.87
N SER A 115 23.04 -5.79 -1.21
CA SER A 115 23.23 -4.34 -1.10
C SER A 115 22.30 -3.54 -2.01
N ILE A 116 21.77 -2.43 -1.47
CA ILE A 116 21.01 -1.41 -2.20
C ILE A 116 21.93 -0.36 -2.88
N GLU A 117 23.24 -0.54 -2.82
CA GLU A 117 24.21 0.38 -3.46
C GLU A 117 23.88 0.69 -4.94
N PRO A 118 23.40 -0.26 -5.78
CA PRO A 118 22.98 0.05 -7.15
C PRO A 118 21.85 1.09 -7.21
N ILE A 119 20.94 1.10 -6.22
CA ILE A 119 19.88 2.10 -6.10
C ILE A 119 20.47 3.44 -5.69
N SER A 120 21.37 3.45 -4.71
CA SER A 120 22.05 4.66 -4.26
C SER A 120 22.81 5.35 -5.39
N LYS A 121 23.58 4.59 -6.20
CA LYS A 121 24.30 5.11 -7.35
C LYS A 121 23.41 5.76 -8.40
N VAL A 122 22.23 5.22 -8.65
CA VAL A 122 21.26 5.82 -9.56
C VAL A 122 20.84 7.21 -9.06
N LEU A 123 20.63 7.38 -7.77
CA LEU A 123 20.26 8.67 -7.19
C LEU A 123 21.45 9.67 -7.10
N ASP A 124 22.65 9.32 -7.50
CA ASP A 124 23.72 10.31 -7.71
C ASP A 124 23.48 11.19 -8.92
N THR A 125 22.73 10.70 -9.92
CA THR A 125 22.47 11.36 -11.19
C THR A 125 20.99 11.64 -11.46
N HIS A 126 20.08 10.89 -10.85
CA HIS A 126 18.64 11.02 -11.00
C HIS A 126 17.98 11.48 -9.71
N SER A 127 16.81 12.06 -9.81
CA SER A 127 16.08 12.61 -8.66
C SER A 127 15.13 11.61 -8.03
N VAL A 128 14.55 10.71 -8.82
CA VAL A 128 13.59 9.69 -8.38
C VAL A 128 13.91 8.36 -9.05
N THR A 129 13.74 7.26 -8.31
CA THR A 129 13.81 5.91 -8.88
C THR A 129 12.61 5.06 -8.43
N LEU A 130 12.03 4.34 -9.38
CA LEU A 130 10.84 3.50 -9.20
C LEU A 130 11.07 2.12 -9.82
N THR A 131 10.32 1.12 -9.34
CA THR A 131 10.28 -0.22 -9.93
C THR A 131 8.96 -0.44 -10.69
N PRO A 132 9.00 -0.91 -11.95
CA PRO A 132 7.79 -1.29 -12.68
C PRO A 132 7.20 -2.57 -12.08
N GLN A 133 5.89 -2.76 -12.26
CA GLN A 133 5.19 -3.98 -11.82
C GLN A 133 5.72 -5.22 -12.55
N ILE A 134 5.95 -5.08 -13.86
CA ILE A 134 6.57 -6.08 -14.75
C ILE A 134 7.69 -5.40 -15.55
N ALA A 135 8.72 -6.16 -15.90
CA ALA A 135 9.91 -5.64 -16.59
C ALA A 135 9.98 -6.05 -18.06
N GLY A 136 9.29 -7.13 -18.45
CA GLY A 136 9.32 -7.67 -19.79
C GLY A 136 8.15 -7.23 -20.66
N ILE A 137 8.37 -7.18 -21.98
CA ILE A 137 7.29 -7.08 -22.98
C ILE A 137 6.84 -8.50 -23.31
N HIS A 138 5.64 -8.87 -22.87
CA HIS A 138 5.10 -10.21 -23.04
C HIS A 138 4.01 -10.23 -24.13
N PRO A 139 4.30 -10.69 -25.37
CA PRO A 139 3.29 -10.80 -26.43
C PRO A 139 2.09 -11.67 -26.02
N HIS A 140 2.35 -12.68 -25.16
CA HIS A 140 1.35 -13.53 -24.54
C HIS A 140 1.52 -13.47 -23.03
N TYR A 141 0.73 -12.61 -22.40
CA TYR A 141 0.77 -12.43 -20.96
C TYR A 141 0.22 -13.68 -20.23
N THR A 142 1.01 -14.22 -19.30
CA THR A 142 0.67 -15.44 -18.53
C THR A 142 0.66 -15.21 -17.01
N GLY A 143 0.70 -13.95 -16.58
CA GLY A 143 0.65 -13.59 -15.16
C GLY A 143 -0.73 -13.84 -14.55
N GLU A 144 -0.78 -14.25 -13.29
CA GLU A 144 -2.00 -14.52 -12.54
C GLU A 144 -2.82 -13.23 -12.28
N HIS A 145 -2.15 -12.09 -12.18
CA HIS A 145 -2.81 -10.78 -12.12
C HIS A 145 -3.12 -10.30 -13.53
N PRO A 146 -4.39 -10.00 -13.86
CA PRO A 146 -4.71 -9.48 -15.18
C PRO A 146 -3.93 -8.21 -15.49
N GLU A 147 -3.36 -8.12 -16.69
CA GLU A 147 -2.54 -6.99 -17.12
C GLU A 147 -3.29 -5.65 -17.01
N TRP A 148 -4.61 -5.64 -17.31
CA TRP A 148 -5.45 -4.45 -17.14
C TRP A 148 -5.49 -3.96 -15.68
N ALA A 149 -5.32 -4.84 -14.69
CA ALA A 149 -5.31 -4.44 -13.28
C ALA A 149 -4.08 -3.57 -12.95
N MET A 150 -2.95 -3.79 -13.62
CA MET A 150 -1.76 -2.94 -13.48
C MET A 150 -2.03 -1.54 -14.06
N ASN A 151 -2.70 -1.43 -15.20
CA ASN A 151 -3.11 -0.13 -15.75
C ASN A 151 -4.01 0.65 -14.81
N VAL A 152 -4.90 -0.03 -14.09
CA VAL A 152 -5.81 0.60 -13.13
C VAL A 152 -5.09 0.95 -11.83
N ASN A 153 -4.24 0.06 -11.33
CA ASN A 153 -3.56 0.25 -10.05
C ASN A 153 -2.32 1.15 -10.16
N GLY A 154 -1.73 1.29 -11.34
CA GLY A 154 -0.46 1.96 -11.61
C GLY A 154 0.57 0.99 -12.17
N ILE A 155 1.41 1.48 -13.10
CA ILE A 155 2.45 0.69 -13.77
C ILE A 155 3.69 0.48 -12.90
N PHE A 156 3.90 1.33 -11.90
CA PHE A 156 4.94 1.20 -10.89
C PHE A 156 4.39 0.59 -9.60
N ASN A 157 5.21 -0.18 -8.89
CA ASN A 157 4.84 -0.66 -7.57
C ASN A 157 5.51 0.19 -6.47
N LEU A 158 4.71 0.91 -5.71
CA LEU A 158 5.15 1.84 -4.68
C LEU A 158 5.42 1.17 -3.31
N GLY A 159 5.52 -0.15 -3.28
CA GLY A 159 6.20 -0.84 -2.19
C GLY A 159 7.67 -0.44 -2.10
N PHE A 160 8.22 0.13 -3.19
CA PHE A 160 9.53 0.75 -3.21
C PHE A 160 9.50 2.09 -3.95
N CYS A 161 10.18 3.09 -3.37
CA CYS A 161 10.45 4.37 -4.00
C CYS A 161 11.74 4.95 -3.43
N GLY A 162 12.66 5.43 -4.29
CA GLY A 162 13.86 6.16 -3.90
C GLY A 162 13.80 7.60 -4.39
N ILE A 163 14.11 8.56 -3.52
CA ILE A 163 14.13 10.01 -3.85
C ILE A 163 15.43 10.63 -3.35
N ARG A 164 16.01 11.51 -4.16
CA ARG A 164 17.15 12.35 -3.81
C ARG A 164 16.67 13.70 -3.27
N ASN A 165 17.31 14.21 -2.22
CA ASN A 165 17.10 15.56 -1.71
C ASN A 165 17.74 16.59 -2.64
N ASN A 166 17.01 16.96 -3.69
CA ASN A 166 17.38 18.00 -4.63
C ASN A 166 16.12 18.74 -5.13
N GLU A 167 16.28 19.71 -6.00
CA GLU A 167 15.17 20.53 -6.48
C GLU A 167 14.01 19.68 -7.01
N TRP A 168 14.28 18.72 -7.91
CA TRP A 168 13.25 17.89 -8.54
C TRP A 168 12.61 16.92 -7.53
N GLY A 169 13.40 16.28 -6.66
CA GLY A 169 12.90 15.41 -5.60
C GLY A 169 11.94 16.16 -4.67
N ASN A 170 12.33 17.37 -4.23
CA ASN A 170 11.51 18.20 -3.36
C ASN A 170 10.22 18.68 -4.07
N ARG A 171 10.29 19.06 -5.36
CA ARG A 171 9.09 19.43 -6.14
C ARG A 171 8.10 18.28 -6.25
N ILE A 172 8.58 17.06 -6.49
CA ILE A 172 7.71 15.88 -6.55
C ILE A 172 7.08 15.59 -5.19
N ILE A 173 7.83 15.69 -4.09
CA ILE A 173 7.29 15.50 -2.73
C ILE A 173 6.16 16.50 -2.47
N GLN A 174 6.35 17.78 -2.76
CA GLN A 174 5.32 18.81 -2.58
C GLN A 174 4.08 18.52 -3.43
N TRP A 175 4.26 18.23 -4.72
CA TRP A 175 3.16 17.86 -5.61
C TRP A 175 2.39 16.64 -5.10
N TRP A 176 3.11 15.63 -4.59
CA TRP A 176 2.52 14.38 -4.11
C TRP A 176 1.74 14.58 -2.81
N LYS A 177 2.27 15.38 -1.87
CA LYS A 177 1.55 15.79 -0.64
C LYS A 177 0.20 16.41 -0.95
N GLU A 178 0.16 17.37 -1.89
CA GLU A 178 -1.08 18.04 -2.30
C GLU A 178 -2.14 17.06 -2.84
N ARG A 179 -1.73 16.01 -3.55
CA ARG A 179 -2.66 14.99 -4.06
C ARG A 179 -3.12 14.06 -2.96
N LEU A 180 -2.21 13.59 -2.13
CA LEU A 180 -2.51 12.57 -1.15
C LEU A 180 -3.25 13.09 0.09
N ARG A 181 -3.28 14.41 0.32
CA ARG A 181 -4.16 14.99 1.34
C ARG A 181 -5.62 14.55 1.13
N ASP A 182 -6.11 14.51 -0.11
CA ASP A 182 -7.51 14.28 -0.44
C ASP A 182 -7.78 13.15 -1.42
N GLN A 183 -6.76 12.56 -2.04
CA GLN A 183 -6.92 11.64 -3.17
C GLN A 183 -6.02 10.39 -3.05
N ALA A 184 -5.81 9.89 -1.84
CA ALA A 184 -5.09 8.63 -1.60
C ALA A 184 -6.02 7.41 -1.52
N PHE A 185 -7.20 7.48 -2.12
CA PHE A 185 -8.17 6.39 -2.06
C PHE A 185 -7.81 5.22 -2.98
N ALA A 186 -8.15 4.00 -2.54
CA ALA A 186 -8.15 2.81 -3.38
C ALA A 186 -9.49 2.69 -4.12
N ASP A 187 -9.78 3.65 -5.00
CA ASP A 187 -11.03 3.70 -5.79
C ASP A 187 -10.74 3.58 -7.29
N ARG A 188 -10.79 2.35 -7.78
CA ARG A 188 -10.56 2.01 -9.19
C ARG A 188 -11.61 2.63 -10.13
N SER A 189 -12.80 2.97 -9.62
CA SER A 189 -13.89 3.52 -10.45
C SER A 189 -13.58 4.92 -10.97
N VAL A 190 -12.68 5.64 -10.29
CA VAL A 190 -12.21 6.99 -10.68
C VAL A 190 -10.73 7.04 -11.02
N GLY A 191 -10.10 5.87 -11.21
CA GLY A 191 -8.69 5.79 -11.56
C GLY A 191 -7.73 6.19 -10.42
N GLN A 192 -8.14 6.03 -9.17
CA GLN A 192 -7.32 6.23 -7.98
C GLN A 192 -6.89 4.88 -7.40
N PHE A 193 -5.63 4.78 -7.04
CA PHE A 193 -5.11 3.64 -6.31
C PHE A 193 -3.98 4.09 -5.39
N THR A 194 -4.37 4.51 -4.20
CA THR A 194 -3.50 5.04 -3.14
C THR A 194 -2.51 6.10 -3.63
N ASP A 195 -1.29 6.05 -3.18
CA ASP A 195 -0.15 6.86 -3.63
C ASP A 195 0.40 6.43 -5.00
N GLN A 196 0.20 5.14 -5.33
CA GLN A 196 0.85 4.45 -6.44
C GLN A 196 0.41 4.98 -7.81
N LYS A 197 -0.88 5.15 -8.04
CA LYS A 197 -1.40 5.59 -9.35
C LYS A 197 -0.92 6.98 -9.75
N TRP A 198 -0.59 7.83 -8.79
CA TRP A 198 -0.03 9.15 -9.05
C TRP A 198 1.36 9.11 -9.68
N MET A 199 2.14 8.05 -9.44
CA MET A 199 3.48 7.91 -9.99
C MET A 199 3.51 7.64 -11.51
N ASP A 200 2.40 7.25 -12.11
CA ASP A 200 2.28 7.09 -13.57
C ASP A 200 2.50 8.42 -14.34
N TRP A 201 2.39 9.56 -13.65
CA TRP A 201 2.67 10.89 -14.22
C TRP A 201 4.17 11.21 -14.29
N LEU A 202 5.00 10.54 -13.47
CA LEU A 202 6.41 10.92 -13.31
C LEU A 202 7.24 10.81 -14.61
N PRO A 203 7.04 9.84 -15.50
CA PRO A 203 7.76 9.83 -16.78
C PRO A 203 7.56 11.12 -17.59
N GLY A 204 6.34 11.68 -17.57
CA GLY A 204 6.03 12.95 -18.23
C GLY A 204 6.55 14.18 -17.50
N PHE A 205 6.66 14.15 -16.17
CA PHE A 205 7.10 15.28 -15.38
C PHE A 205 8.61 15.40 -15.26
N LEU A 206 9.28 14.27 -15.09
CA LEU A 206 10.69 14.23 -14.74
C LEU A 206 11.62 13.94 -15.93
N GLY A 207 11.12 13.29 -16.99
CA GLY A 207 11.96 12.87 -18.10
C GLY A 207 13.21 12.13 -17.61
N GLU A 208 14.40 12.65 -17.95
CA GLU A 208 15.69 12.08 -17.55
C GLU A 208 16.00 12.12 -16.06
N GLN A 209 15.23 12.86 -15.26
CA GLN A 209 15.38 12.88 -13.81
C GLN A 209 14.71 11.66 -13.12
N LEU A 210 13.91 10.88 -13.84
CA LEU A 210 13.35 9.62 -13.38
C LEU A 210 14.18 8.46 -13.88
N TYR A 211 14.59 7.59 -12.98
CA TYR A 211 15.17 6.29 -13.33
C TYR A 211 14.18 5.16 -13.05
N VAL A 212 13.76 4.45 -14.08
CA VAL A 212 12.94 3.24 -13.94
C VAL A 212 13.87 2.03 -13.84
N GLN A 213 13.82 1.35 -12.70
CA GLN A 213 14.66 0.19 -12.43
C GLN A 213 14.29 -0.99 -13.33
N GLN A 214 15.20 -1.34 -14.24
CA GLN A 214 15.02 -2.47 -15.14
C GLN A 214 15.55 -3.80 -14.59
N SER A 215 16.21 -3.79 -13.41
CA SER A 215 16.77 -4.99 -12.79
C SER A 215 15.67 -5.92 -12.33
N LEU A 216 15.72 -7.18 -12.77
CA LEU A 216 14.77 -8.23 -12.38
C LEU A 216 14.88 -8.61 -10.91
N GLY A 217 16.05 -8.37 -10.29
CA GLY A 217 16.29 -8.64 -8.87
C GLY A 217 15.75 -7.57 -7.91
N MET A 218 15.12 -6.50 -8.43
CA MET A 218 14.49 -5.46 -7.62
C MET A 218 12.97 -5.60 -7.65
N ASN A 219 12.33 -5.58 -6.50
CA ASN A 219 10.89 -5.73 -6.32
C ASN A 219 10.33 -7.02 -6.95
N MET A 220 11.06 -8.13 -6.74
CA MET A 220 10.55 -9.46 -7.09
C MET A 220 9.35 -9.77 -6.18
N ALA A 221 8.21 -10.16 -6.77
CA ALA A 221 6.95 -10.21 -6.04
C ALA A 221 5.95 -11.19 -6.69
N PRO A 222 4.89 -11.61 -5.98
CA PRO A 222 3.90 -12.55 -6.49
C PRO A 222 3.32 -12.22 -7.87
N TRP A 223 3.10 -10.93 -8.17
CA TRP A 223 2.53 -10.53 -9.47
C TRP A 223 3.52 -10.61 -10.64
N ASN A 224 4.84 -10.76 -10.38
CA ASN A 224 5.87 -10.89 -11.42
C ASN A 224 6.69 -12.18 -11.36
N TYR A 225 6.34 -13.15 -10.50
CA TYR A 225 7.00 -14.45 -10.46
C TYR A 225 6.87 -15.23 -11.79
N PHE A 226 5.82 -14.96 -12.57
CA PHE A 226 5.63 -15.59 -13.87
C PHE A 226 6.73 -15.23 -14.87
N GLU A 227 7.33 -14.03 -14.77
CA GLU A 227 8.40 -13.58 -15.66
C GLU A 227 9.82 -13.78 -15.08
N ARG A 228 9.95 -13.97 -13.75
CA ARG A 228 11.24 -13.95 -13.03
C ARG A 228 11.60 -15.32 -12.49
N GLN A 229 12.80 -15.78 -12.84
CA GLN A 229 13.37 -17.04 -12.38
C GLN A 229 14.55 -16.78 -11.47
N LEU A 230 14.52 -17.39 -10.27
CA LEU A 230 15.59 -17.32 -9.30
C LEU A 230 16.62 -18.42 -9.54
N ALA A 231 17.90 -18.08 -9.43
CA ALA A 231 19.00 -19.04 -9.50
C ALA A 231 20.15 -18.64 -8.56
N LYS A 232 21.08 -19.53 -8.34
CA LYS A 232 22.38 -19.21 -7.72
C LYS A 232 23.44 -19.15 -8.83
N ASN A 233 24.28 -18.14 -8.78
CA ASN A 233 25.46 -18.08 -9.63
C ASN A 233 26.57 -19.01 -9.10
N VAL A 234 27.69 -19.07 -9.80
CA VAL A 234 28.87 -19.91 -9.43
C VAL A 234 29.46 -19.56 -8.05
N GLU A 235 29.23 -18.34 -7.58
CA GLU A 235 29.66 -17.86 -6.26
C GLU A 235 28.62 -18.13 -5.16
N GLY A 236 27.50 -18.79 -5.49
CA GLY A 236 26.38 -19.05 -4.58
C GLY A 236 25.47 -17.85 -4.29
N ARG A 237 25.67 -16.70 -4.98
CA ARG A 237 24.81 -15.52 -4.84
C ARG A 237 23.51 -15.70 -5.61
N LEU A 238 22.43 -15.17 -5.05
CA LEU A 238 21.12 -15.19 -5.70
C LEU A 238 21.06 -14.22 -6.89
N THR A 239 20.62 -14.70 -8.01
CA THR A 239 20.41 -13.93 -9.25
C THR A 239 19.03 -14.20 -9.82
N VAL A 240 18.52 -13.26 -10.58
CA VAL A 240 17.21 -13.33 -11.23
C VAL A 240 17.37 -13.12 -12.72
N SER A 241 16.74 -13.99 -13.51
CA SER A 241 16.67 -13.91 -14.96
C SER A 241 15.22 -13.94 -15.43
N PHE A 242 14.96 -13.68 -16.72
CA PHE A 242 13.66 -13.96 -17.27
C PHE A 242 13.43 -15.48 -17.32
N ARG A 243 12.21 -15.89 -16.95
CA ARG A 243 11.79 -17.30 -16.94
C ARG A 243 11.60 -17.86 -18.36
N THR A 244 11.23 -17.01 -19.31
CA THR A 244 11.00 -17.39 -20.70
C THR A 244 12.26 -17.16 -21.54
N LYS A 245 12.56 -18.14 -22.44
CA LYS A 245 13.75 -18.08 -23.30
C LYS A 245 13.67 -17.01 -24.40
N ASP A 246 12.47 -16.56 -24.72
CA ASP A 246 12.23 -15.53 -25.75
C ASP A 246 12.63 -14.12 -25.29
N MET A 247 12.92 -13.95 -23.99
CA MET A 247 13.36 -12.68 -23.42
C MET A 247 14.89 -12.60 -23.39
N PRO A 248 15.46 -11.37 -23.40
CA PRO A 248 16.90 -11.17 -23.30
C PRO A 248 17.50 -11.87 -22.09
N GLN A 249 18.49 -12.75 -22.31
CA GLN A 249 19.14 -13.45 -21.21
C GLN A 249 20.02 -12.48 -20.40
N ARG A 250 19.69 -12.32 -19.12
CA ARG A 250 20.41 -11.51 -18.16
C ARG A 250 20.33 -12.15 -16.78
N HIS A 251 21.29 -11.89 -15.94
CA HIS A 251 21.36 -12.40 -14.57
C HIS A 251 21.61 -11.23 -13.60
N ASP A 252 20.53 -10.66 -13.11
CA ASP A 252 20.60 -9.53 -12.19
C ASP A 252 20.74 -10.04 -10.75
N PRO A 253 21.56 -9.41 -9.89
CA PRO A 253 21.58 -9.75 -8.48
C PRO A 253 20.20 -9.58 -7.85
N LEU A 254 19.78 -10.53 -7.00
CA LEU A 254 18.58 -10.36 -6.20
C LEU A 254 18.85 -9.33 -5.10
N VAL A 255 18.17 -8.19 -5.17
CA VAL A 255 18.30 -7.10 -4.19
C VAL A 255 17.22 -7.19 -3.13
N PHE A 256 15.94 -7.24 -3.52
CA PHE A 256 14.83 -7.38 -2.58
C PHE A 256 13.61 -8.07 -3.18
N VAL A 257 12.86 -8.73 -2.27
CA VAL A 257 11.59 -9.40 -2.57
C VAL A 257 10.48 -8.75 -1.76
N HIS A 258 9.35 -8.51 -2.39
CA HIS A 258 8.13 -7.98 -1.79
C HIS A 258 7.15 -9.13 -1.57
N PHE A 259 7.02 -9.59 -0.33
CA PHE A 259 6.18 -10.73 0.07
C PHE A 259 4.70 -10.35 0.23
N ALA A 260 4.17 -9.61 -0.74
CA ALA A 260 2.80 -9.12 -0.72
C ALA A 260 1.78 -10.26 -0.63
N GLY A 261 0.85 -10.16 0.33
CA GLY A 261 -0.24 -11.11 0.48
C GLY A 261 0.11 -12.42 1.18
N TYR A 262 1.31 -12.56 1.72
CA TYR A 262 1.67 -13.73 2.55
C TYR A 262 0.92 -13.73 3.88
N ASP A 263 0.62 -14.93 4.39
CA ASP A 263 -0.05 -15.11 5.68
C ASP A 263 0.97 -15.16 6.83
N TYR A 264 1.16 -14.03 7.50
CA TYR A 264 2.13 -13.93 8.59
C TYR A 264 1.80 -14.82 9.78
N SER A 265 0.53 -15.13 10.01
CA SER A 265 0.12 -16.04 11.08
C SER A 265 0.55 -17.49 10.81
N GLN A 266 0.64 -17.87 9.54
CA GLN A 266 1.14 -19.17 9.12
C GLN A 266 2.67 -19.17 9.03
N LEU A 267 3.27 -18.11 8.46
CA LEU A 267 4.72 -17.96 8.39
C LEU A 267 5.37 -18.08 9.79
N LYS A 268 4.78 -17.46 10.81
CA LYS A 268 5.22 -17.57 12.20
C LYS A 268 5.20 -19.00 12.73
N LYS A 269 4.31 -19.85 12.21
CA LYS A 269 4.25 -21.30 12.52
C LYS A 269 5.17 -22.13 11.64
N GLY A 270 6.02 -21.50 10.83
CA GLY A 270 6.91 -22.18 9.89
C GLY A 270 6.24 -22.63 8.59
N ILE A 271 5.01 -22.17 8.31
CA ILE A 271 4.24 -22.57 7.12
C ILE A 271 4.19 -21.41 6.13
N VAL A 272 4.70 -21.63 4.93
CA VAL A 272 4.58 -20.68 3.82
C VAL A 272 3.18 -20.76 3.23
N ALA A 273 2.39 -19.72 3.43
CA ALA A 273 1.02 -19.64 2.92
C ALA A 273 0.69 -18.19 2.49
N ARG A 274 -0.28 -18.04 1.61
CA ARG A 274 -0.73 -16.75 1.07
C ARG A 274 -2.22 -16.58 1.29
N LYS A 275 -2.63 -15.37 1.73
CA LYS A 275 -4.04 -15.06 2.00
C LYS A 275 -4.82 -14.58 0.78
N ARG A 276 -4.16 -13.93 -0.16
CA ARG A 276 -4.84 -13.14 -1.21
C ARG A 276 -4.69 -13.72 -2.62
N ILE A 277 -3.80 -14.67 -2.81
CA ILE A 277 -3.44 -15.19 -4.14
C ILE A 277 -3.46 -16.71 -4.03
N GLU A 278 -4.68 -17.28 -3.92
CA GLU A 278 -4.90 -18.72 -3.80
C GLU A 278 -4.49 -19.48 -5.07
N ASP A 279 -4.55 -18.82 -6.23
CA ASP A 279 -4.27 -19.40 -7.54
C ASP A 279 -2.84 -19.12 -8.04
N LEU A 280 -1.93 -18.65 -7.18
CA LEU A 280 -0.56 -18.42 -7.60
C LEU A 280 0.11 -19.75 -7.91
N LYS A 281 0.54 -19.87 -9.17
CA LYS A 281 1.37 -20.98 -9.60
C LYS A 281 2.61 -21.07 -8.71
N GLU A 282 2.84 -22.23 -8.13
CA GLU A 282 4.05 -22.49 -7.36
C GLU A 282 5.23 -22.68 -8.30
N TYR A 283 6.36 -22.06 -7.94
CA TYR A 283 7.63 -22.19 -8.65
C TYR A 283 8.67 -22.71 -7.68
N ASP A 284 9.27 -23.87 -7.99
CA ASP A 284 10.25 -24.55 -7.13
C ASP A 284 11.46 -23.68 -6.79
N ASP A 285 11.88 -22.82 -7.73
CA ASP A 285 13.01 -21.91 -7.56
C ASP A 285 12.78 -20.86 -6.47
N LEU A 286 11.52 -20.59 -6.08
CA LEU A 286 11.19 -19.61 -5.04
C LEU A 286 11.28 -20.17 -3.61
N ALA A 287 11.46 -21.50 -3.44
CA ALA A 287 11.50 -22.13 -2.13
C ALA A 287 12.53 -21.47 -1.21
N LEU A 288 13.72 -21.16 -1.72
CA LEU A 288 14.80 -20.55 -0.92
C LEU A 288 14.45 -19.18 -0.35
N ILE A 289 13.83 -18.29 -1.14
CA ILE A 289 13.44 -16.96 -0.65
C ILE A 289 12.27 -17.05 0.32
N ASN A 290 11.33 -17.94 0.06
CA ASN A 290 10.19 -18.21 0.94
C ASN A 290 10.65 -18.73 2.30
N ASP A 291 11.57 -19.71 2.30
CA ASP A 291 12.15 -20.28 3.52
C ASP A 291 12.96 -19.24 4.30
N THR A 292 13.79 -18.46 3.60
CA THR A 292 14.57 -17.38 4.23
C THR A 292 13.68 -16.37 4.95
N TYR A 293 12.58 -15.97 4.31
CA TYR A 293 11.65 -15.00 4.90
C TYR A 293 10.86 -15.61 6.08
N ARG A 294 10.36 -16.84 5.92
CA ARG A 294 9.74 -17.61 7.00
C ARG A 294 10.66 -17.72 8.21
N ASP A 295 11.91 -18.11 8.00
CA ASP A 295 12.87 -18.32 9.07
C ASP A 295 13.22 -17.01 9.77
N ALA A 296 13.28 -15.89 9.05
CA ALA A 296 13.46 -14.56 9.64
C ALA A 296 12.28 -14.17 10.54
N ILE A 297 11.04 -14.49 10.15
CA ILE A 297 9.85 -14.22 10.96
C ILE A 297 9.83 -15.12 12.20
N VAL A 298 10.15 -16.42 12.05
CA VAL A 298 10.22 -17.37 13.17
C VAL A 298 11.29 -16.95 14.18
N ALA A 299 12.48 -16.53 13.70
CA ALA A 299 13.58 -16.08 14.56
C ALA A 299 13.25 -14.79 15.34
N GLN A 300 12.28 -14.02 14.91
CA GLN A 300 11.83 -12.76 15.55
C GLN A 300 10.42 -12.87 16.15
N ALA A 301 9.96 -14.09 16.45
CA ALA A 301 8.60 -14.34 16.91
C ALA A 301 8.22 -13.48 18.11
N ASP A 302 9.10 -13.32 19.10
CA ASP A 302 8.85 -12.52 20.31
C ASP A 302 8.59 -11.04 19.98
N VAL A 303 9.39 -10.47 19.08
CA VAL A 303 9.22 -9.07 18.65
C VAL A 303 7.94 -8.94 17.83
N PHE A 304 7.64 -9.91 16.97
CA PHE A 304 6.42 -9.94 16.19
C PHE A 304 5.18 -10.04 17.09
N ASP A 305 5.22 -10.92 18.11
CA ASP A 305 4.12 -11.13 19.04
C ASP A 305 3.86 -9.95 19.96
N ALA A 306 4.87 -9.18 20.32
CA ALA A 306 4.72 -8.00 21.17
C ALA A 306 3.77 -6.95 20.59
N PHE A 307 3.64 -6.91 19.25
CA PHE A 307 2.88 -5.88 18.57
C PHE A 307 1.66 -6.40 17.80
N ILE A 308 1.67 -7.63 17.28
CA ILE A 308 0.68 -8.15 16.32
C ILE A 308 -0.77 -8.13 16.86
N GLN A 309 -0.97 -8.23 18.16
CA GLN A 309 -2.28 -8.21 18.79
C GLN A 309 -2.83 -6.80 19.04
N GLN A 310 -2.04 -5.77 18.82
CA GLN A 310 -2.47 -4.39 19.05
C GLN A 310 -3.43 -3.93 17.96
N SER A 311 -4.58 -3.39 18.35
CA SER A 311 -5.57 -2.88 17.40
C SER A 311 -5.17 -1.50 16.87
N TYR A 312 -5.41 -1.25 15.59
CA TYR A 312 -5.25 0.06 14.96
C TYR A 312 -6.19 1.09 15.59
N SER A 313 -5.67 2.22 16.07
CA SER A 313 -6.43 3.20 16.86
C SER A 313 -7.57 3.84 16.07
N TYR A 314 -7.37 4.09 14.78
CA TYR A 314 -8.37 4.72 13.92
C TYR A 314 -9.33 3.73 13.23
N ALA A 315 -9.40 2.49 13.72
CA ALA A 315 -10.32 1.47 13.22
C ALA A 315 -11.74 1.58 13.79
N THR A 316 -11.90 2.26 14.96
CA THR A 316 -13.15 2.34 15.69
C THR A 316 -13.47 3.75 16.12
N TYR A 317 -14.76 4.02 16.37
CA TYR A 317 -15.19 5.18 17.12
C TYR A 317 -14.72 5.06 18.60
N ASP A 318 -14.85 6.14 19.37
CA ASP A 318 -14.48 6.19 20.80
C ASP A 318 -15.20 5.15 21.68
N ASN A 319 -16.42 4.73 21.28
CA ASN A 319 -17.19 3.69 21.93
C ASN A 319 -16.83 2.26 21.47
N GLY A 320 -15.80 2.10 20.63
CA GLY A 320 -15.34 0.79 20.14
C GLY A 320 -16.08 0.25 18.91
N VAL A 321 -17.13 0.92 18.43
CA VAL A 321 -17.83 0.52 17.20
C VAL A 321 -16.93 0.71 15.99
N LYS A 322 -16.87 -0.29 15.11
CA LYS A 322 -16.02 -0.30 13.91
C LYS A 322 -16.44 0.76 12.90
N ILE A 323 -15.46 1.49 12.38
CA ILE A 323 -15.64 2.42 11.25
C ILE A 323 -15.52 1.63 9.95
N THR A 324 -16.61 1.56 9.18
CA THR A 324 -16.64 0.85 7.90
C THR A 324 -16.06 1.71 6.77
N ALA A 325 -15.68 1.09 5.64
CA ALA A 325 -15.28 1.82 4.44
C ALA A 325 -16.40 2.77 3.95
N PHE A 326 -17.67 2.36 4.08
CA PHE A 326 -18.80 3.22 3.73
C PHE A 326 -18.86 4.49 4.61
N HIS A 327 -18.64 4.35 5.94
CA HIS A 327 -18.62 5.52 6.85
C HIS A 327 -17.52 6.51 6.48
N ARG A 328 -16.31 6.01 6.17
CA ARG A 328 -15.16 6.83 5.77
C ARG A 328 -15.45 7.63 4.50
N ARG A 329 -16.01 6.99 3.49
CA ARG A 329 -16.37 7.62 2.20
C ARG A 329 -17.54 8.59 2.35
N LEU A 330 -18.54 8.23 3.15
CA LEU A 330 -19.69 9.11 3.42
C LEU A 330 -19.24 10.40 4.12
N TYR A 331 -18.34 10.29 5.11
CA TYR A 331 -17.73 11.43 5.78
C TYR A 331 -16.94 12.30 4.78
N HIS A 332 -16.13 11.67 3.92
CA HIS A 332 -15.36 12.38 2.90
C HIS A 332 -16.27 13.21 1.97
N GLY A 333 -17.44 12.69 1.59
CA GLY A 333 -18.40 13.38 0.73
C GLY A 333 -19.16 14.54 1.37
N LEU A 334 -19.02 14.81 2.68
CA LEU A 334 -19.67 15.93 3.33
C LEU A 334 -18.98 17.26 2.95
N ALA A 335 -19.78 18.29 2.64
CA ALA A 335 -19.27 19.64 2.44
C ALA A 335 -18.79 20.24 3.77
N ASP A 336 -19.62 20.11 4.82
CA ASP A 336 -19.31 20.54 6.17
C ASP A 336 -18.99 19.30 7.03
N LYS A 337 -17.70 19.03 7.20
CA LYS A 337 -17.23 17.87 7.94
C LYS A 337 -17.17 18.17 9.44
N PRO A 338 -17.72 17.30 10.30
CA PRO A 338 -17.50 17.39 11.75
C PRO A 338 -15.99 17.31 12.08
N ALA A 339 -15.51 18.22 12.94
CA ALA A 339 -14.09 18.30 13.31
C ALA A 339 -13.59 17.05 14.08
N HIS A 340 -14.49 16.41 14.84
CA HIS A 340 -14.18 15.25 15.68
C HIS A 340 -14.95 14.00 15.20
N PRO A 341 -14.57 13.41 14.05
CA PRO A 341 -15.37 12.34 13.43
C PRO A 341 -15.37 11.02 14.20
N PHE A 342 -14.40 10.81 15.08
CA PHE A 342 -14.31 9.60 15.93
C PHE A 342 -15.25 9.63 17.12
N GLU A 343 -15.74 10.80 17.54
CA GLU A 343 -16.58 10.98 18.71
C GLU A 343 -18.01 10.47 18.48
N THR A 344 -18.63 9.94 19.55
CA THR A 344 -19.99 9.41 19.53
C THR A 344 -21.01 10.28 20.28
N GLY A 345 -20.58 11.44 20.78
CA GLY A 345 -21.39 12.42 21.50
C GLY A 345 -22.55 13.02 20.69
N ALA A 346 -23.33 13.89 21.32
CA ALA A 346 -24.43 14.60 20.67
C ALA A 346 -23.95 15.42 19.47
N ASN A 347 -24.72 15.38 18.36
CA ASN A 347 -24.42 16.05 17.10
C ASN A 347 -23.15 15.54 16.37
N SER A 348 -22.55 14.43 16.79
CA SER A 348 -21.43 13.81 16.10
C SER A 348 -21.83 13.17 14.77
N PHE A 349 -20.82 12.90 13.92
CA PHE A 349 -21.01 12.12 12.70
C PHE A 349 -21.60 10.72 13.01
N TYR A 350 -21.14 10.07 14.09
CA TYR A 350 -21.66 8.80 14.57
C TYR A 350 -23.18 8.88 14.81
N GLN A 351 -23.69 9.90 15.50
CA GLN A 351 -25.11 10.07 15.75
C GLN A 351 -25.94 10.28 14.47
N LEU A 352 -25.37 10.95 13.47
CA LEU A 352 -26.03 11.13 12.17
C LEU A 352 -26.25 9.77 11.49
N ILE A 353 -25.23 8.92 11.41
CA ILE A 353 -25.31 7.61 10.77
C ILE A 353 -26.11 6.60 11.61
N CYS A 354 -26.01 6.68 12.94
CA CYS A 354 -26.79 5.84 13.86
C CYS A 354 -28.29 6.05 13.69
N LYS A 355 -28.76 7.30 13.62
CA LYS A 355 -30.17 7.66 13.38
C LYS A 355 -30.72 7.13 12.04
N LYS A 356 -29.86 6.78 11.11
CA LYS A 356 -30.20 6.22 9.79
C LYS A 356 -30.04 4.70 9.74
N GLY A 357 -29.77 4.03 10.88
CA GLY A 357 -29.57 2.59 10.94
C GLY A 357 -28.33 2.08 10.20
N MET A 358 -27.30 2.93 10.04
CA MET A 358 -26.07 2.57 9.32
C MET A 358 -25.03 1.90 10.22
N ILE A 359 -25.28 1.80 11.53
CA ILE A 359 -24.45 1.04 12.47
C ILE A 359 -24.98 -0.39 12.50
N VAL A 360 -24.14 -1.32 12.06
CA VAL A 360 -24.45 -2.75 12.05
C VAL A 360 -23.33 -3.52 12.75
N GLU A 361 -23.69 -4.58 13.45
CA GLU A 361 -22.73 -5.45 14.14
C GLU A 361 -22.02 -6.40 13.17
N ASP A 362 -22.59 -6.66 12.00
CA ASP A 362 -22.06 -7.58 11.01
C ASP A 362 -20.86 -7.03 10.26
N ARG A 363 -19.92 -7.93 9.90
CA ARG A 363 -18.70 -7.61 9.18
C ARG A 363 -18.93 -7.40 7.69
N ILE A 364 -19.69 -6.39 7.30
CA ILE A 364 -20.02 -6.09 5.90
C ILE A 364 -18.75 -5.81 5.05
N ASP A 365 -17.73 -5.20 5.63
CA ASP A 365 -16.47 -4.86 4.93
C ASP A 365 -15.70 -6.07 4.42
N HIS A 366 -15.99 -7.27 4.93
CA HIS A 366 -15.35 -8.51 4.47
C HIS A 366 -16.09 -9.17 3.30
N LEU A 367 -17.25 -8.65 2.90
CA LEU A 367 -17.97 -9.18 1.75
C LEU A 367 -17.26 -8.77 0.46
N SER A 368 -16.85 -9.77 -0.28
CA SER A 368 -16.22 -9.62 -1.60
C SER A 368 -16.88 -10.58 -2.58
N ARG A 369 -16.59 -10.41 -3.87
CA ARG A 369 -17.06 -11.38 -4.89
C ARG A 369 -16.60 -12.81 -4.61
N ARG A 370 -15.50 -13.00 -3.87
CA ARG A 370 -14.93 -14.32 -3.57
C ARG A 370 -15.61 -15.02 -2.41
N ASN A 371 -16.09 -14.27 -1.42
CA ASN A 371 -16.69 -14.82 -0.19
C ASN A 371 -18.19 -14.52 -0.03
N LEU A 372 -18.83 -13.95 -1.06
CA LEU A 372 -20.27 -13.71 -1.03
C LEU A 372 -21.01 -15.04 -1.24
N PRO A 373 -21.77 -15.53 -0.24
CA PRO A 373 -22.49 -16.79 -0.37
C PRO A 373 -23.52 -16.69 -1.52
N ASP A 374 -23.69 -17.78 -2.26
CA ASP A 374 -24.65 -17.91 -3.38
C ASP A 374 -24.46 -16.85 -4.50
N LEU A 375 -23.22 -16.47 -4.79
CA LEU A 375 -22.92 -15.42 -5.76
C LEU A 375 -23.63 -15.62 -7.10
N ASP A 376 -23.63 -16.83 -7.64
CA ASP A 376 -24.22 -17.12 -8.94
C ASP A 376 -25.76 -17.01 -8.89
N ARG A 377 -26.40 -17.48 -7.82
CA ARG A 377 -27.83 -17.28 -7.60
C ARG A 377 -28.18 -15.78 -7.53
N LYS A 378 -27.38 -15.01 -6.80
CA LYS A 378 -27.55 -13.54 -6.68
C LYS A 378 -27.36 -12.84 -8.03
N LYS A 379 -26.37 -13.26 -8.83
CA LYS A 379 -26.18 -12.77 -10.21
C LYS A 379 -27.41 -13.06 -11.10
N HIS A 380 -27.95 -14.28 -11.01
CA HIS A 380 -29.15 -14.62 -11.77
C HIS A 380 -30.36 -13.77 -11.36
N MET A 381 -30.58 -13.60 -10.06
CA MET A 381 -31.66 -12.73 -9.55
C MET A 381 -31.49 -11.29 -10.03
N LEU A 382 -30.27 -10.76 -9.94
CA LEU A 382 -29.96 -9.40 -10.39
C LEU A 382 -30.15 -9.26 -11.91
N SER A 383 -29.71 -10.23 -12.69
CA SER A 383 -29.92 -10.25 -14.14
C SER A 383 -31.42 -10.29 -14.52
N TYR A 384 -32.20 -11.04 -13.76
CA TYR A 384 -33.66 -11.07 -13.94
C TYR A 384 -34.31 -9.71 -13.61
N PHE A 385 -33.87 -9.09 -12.50
CA PHE A 385 -34.34 -7.74 -12.13
C PHE A 385 -34.00 -6.70 -13.21
N TYR A 386 -32.78 -6.70 -13.74
CA TYR A 386 -32.40 -5.79 -14.85
C TYR A 386 -33.19 -6.04 -16.13
N ARG A 387 -33.56 -7.27 -16.43
CA ARG A 387 -34.44 -7.58 -17.56
C ARG A 387 -35.85 -6.96 -17.36
N ILE A 388 -36.40 -7.02 -16.16
CA ILE A 388 -37.67 -6.37 -15.82
C ILE A 388 -37.54 -4.86 -15.97
N LEU A 389 -36.55 -4.24 -15.39
CA LEU A 389 -36.29 -2.80 -15.51
C LEU A 389 -36.18 -2.36 -16.97
N TYR A 390 -35.41 -3.11 -17.78
CA TYR A 390 -35.32 -2.82 -19.22
C TYR A 390 -36.68 -2.85 -19.94
N ARG A 391 -37.49 -3.85 -19.63
CA ARG A 391 -38.85 -3.95 -20.22
C ARG A 391 -39.74 -2.81 -19.79
N MET A 392 -39.66 -2.37 -18.55
CA MET A 392 -40.51 -1.28 -18.02
C MET A 392 -40.07 0.10 -18.52
N MET A 393 -38.77 0.34 -18.60
CA MET A 393 -38.23 1.67 -18.89
C MET A 393 -37.97 1.91 -20.39
N GLY A 394 -37.80 0.86 -21.17
CA GLY A 394 -37.34 0.90 -22.55
C GLY A 394 -35.86 1.27 -22.65
N TYR A 395 -35.26 1.09 -23.83
CA TYR A 395 -33.80 1.21 -24.04
C TYR A 395 -33.20 2.53 -23.55
N LYS A 396 -33.73 3.66 -23.96
CA LYS A 396 -33.18 4.99 -23.67
C LYS A 396 -33.10 5.27 -22.15
N ARG A 397 -34.22 5.04 -21.44
CA ARG A 397 -34.32 5.27 -20.00
C ARG A 397 -33.44 4.27 -19.22
N TYR A 398 -33.39 3.01 -19.67
CA TYR A 398 -32.55 1.99 -19.07
C TYR A 398 -31.05 2.35 -19.15
N VAL A 399 -30.57 2.84 -20.30
CA VAL A 399 -29.19 3.31 -20.46
C VAL A 399 -28.89 4.51 -19.55
N MET A 400 -29.83 5.46 -19.45
CA MET A 400 -29.69 6.59 -18.52
C MET A 400 -29.63 6.13 -17.06
N PHE A 401 -30.47 5.17 -16.69
CA PHE A 401 -30.46 4.56 -15.36
C PHE A 401 -29.10 3.89 -15.05
N LEU A 402 -28.52 3.13 -15.99
CA LEU A 402 -27.21 2.52 -15.81
C LEU A 402 -26.09 3.57 -15.63
N LYS A 403 -26.14 4.68 -16.38
CA LYS A 403 -25.21 5.80 -16.20
C LYS A 403 -25.36 6.45 -14.83
N SER A 404 -26.59 6.59 -14.33
CA SER A 404 -26.86 7.10 -12.98
C SER A 404 -26.32 6.16 -11.91
N LEU A 405 -26.51 4.84 -12.07
CA LEU A 405 -25.96 3.84 -11.15
C LEU A 405 -24.43 3.92 -11.06
N TYR A 406 -23.74 4.12 -12.18
CA TYR A 406 -22.29 4.29 -12.19
C TYR A 406 -21.84 5.47 -11.30
N PHE A 407 -22.59 6.58 -11.35
CA PHE A 407 -22.34 7.74 -10.49
C PHE A 407 -22.66 7.45 -9.01
N TYR A 408 -23.80 6.81 -8.74
CA TYR A 408 -24.25 6.52 -7.38
C TYR A 408 -23.66 5.25 -6.76
N CYS A 409 -22.77 4.52 -7.43
CA CYS A 409 -22.08 3.39 -6.80
C CYS A 409 -21.02 3.83 -5.78
N ARG A 410 -20.67 5.12 -5.75
CA ARG A 410 -19.71 5.69 -4.83
C ARG A 410 -20.38 6.19 -3.55
N PRO A 411 -19.94 5.73 -2.35
CA PRO A 411 -20.57 6.13 -1.09
C PRO A 411 -20.54 7.63 -0.80
N GLU A 412 -19.56 8.37 -1.32
CA GLU A 412 -19.44 9.83 -1.19
C GLU A 412 -20.66 10.57 -1.77
N MET A 413 -21.31 9.96 -2.76
CA MET A 413 -22.51 10.53 -3.40
C MET A 413 -23.77 10.32 -2.57
N HIS A 414 -23.71 9.49 -1.50
CA HIS A 414 -24.86 9.16 -0.65
C HIS A 414 -25.06 10.09 0.54
N THR A 415 -24.37 11.24 0.58
CA THR A 415 -24.52 12.22 1.69
C THR A 415 -25.96 12.70 1.88
N PHE A 416 -26.81 12.63 0.83
CA PHE A 416 -28.24 12.92 0.94
C PHE A 416 -28.98 12.02 1.96
N LEU A 417 -28.44 10.84 2.27
CA LEU A 417 -29.04 9.95 3.29
C LEU A 417 -28.95 10.53 4.70
N ILE A 418 -27.96 11.36 4.99
CA ILE A 418 -27.69 11.94 6.30
C ILE A 418 -27.93 13.45 6.38
N LYS A 419 -28.03 14.15 5.25
CA LYS A 419 -28.43 15.57 5.21
C LYS A 419 -29.89 15.70 5.61
N LYS A 420 -30.26 16.78 6.35
CA LYS A 420 -31.65 17.22 6.46
C LYS A 420 -31.99 17.93 5.15
N TYR A 421 -33.14 17.58 4.54
CA TYR A 421 -33.73 18.36 3.46
C TYR A 421 -34.22 19.70 4.01
#